data_ab58fd832be108e51ebfabee8428248b
#
_entry.id   ab58fd832be108e51ebfabee8428248b
#
_cell.length_a   1.000
_cell.length_b   1.000
_cell.length_c   1.000
_cell.angle_alpha   90.00
_cell.angle_beta   90.00
_cell.angle_gamma   90.00
#
_symmetry.space_group_name_H-M   'P 1'
#
loop_
_entity.id
_entity.type
_entity.pdbx_description
1 polymer ?
#
loop_
_entity_poly.entity_id
_entity_poly.type
_entity_poly.pdbx_seq_one_letter_code
_entity_poly.pdbx_strand_id
1 'polypeptide(L)'
;MNLKGSQTEGNLKAAFAGESQANRRYLYFAQKADVEGYNDVAAVFRSTAEGETGHAHGHLEYLEEVGDPATGLPIGATSDNLKAAIAGETHEYTDMYPGMAKTARAEGFAEIADWFETLAKAERSHANRFQKALDQLN
;
A
#
# COMPACT_ATOMS: atom_id res chain seq x y z
N MET A 1 23.74 -14.91 -9.79
CA MET A 1 22.39 -14.71 -10.38
C MET A 1 21.77 -13.44 -9.82
N ASN A 2 21.19 -12.64 -10.68
CA ASN A 2 20.55 -11.39 -10.28
C ASN A 2 19.04 -11.59 -10.15
N LEU A 3 18.48 -11.07 -9.07
CA LEU A 3 17.04 -11.07 -8.87
C LEU A 3 16.34 -10.20 -9.93
N LYS A 4 16.95 -9.06 -10.26
CA LYS A 4 16.38 -8.10 -11.21
C LYS A 4 16.13 -8.74 -12.58
N GLY A 5 14.91 -8.60 -13.08
CA GLY A 5 14.49 -9.15 -14.37
C GLY A 5 14.09 -10.62 -14.33
N SER A 6 14.21 -11.28 -13.18
CA SER A 6 13.85 -12.70 -13.05
C SER A 6 12.35 -12.88 -12.83
N GLN A 7 11.85 -14.08 -13.07
CA GLN A 7 10.49 -14.45 -12.70
C GLN A 7 10.30 -14.39 -11.17
N THR A 8 11.36 -14.70 -10.42
CA THR A 8 11.33 -14.66 -8.95
C THR A 8 11.08 -13.24 -8.44
N GLU A 9 11.65 -12.22 -9.09
CA GLU A 9 11.33 -10.82 -8.76
C GLU A 9 9.83 -10.57 -8.89
N GLY A 10 9.24 -10.99 -10.00
CA GLY A 10 7.79 -10.86 -10.22
C GLY A 10 6.97 -11.62 -9.16
N ASN A 11 7.44 -12.81 -8.79
CA ASN A 11 6.76 -13.61 -7.76
C ASN A 11 6.81 -12.93 -6.39
N LEU A 12 7.94 -12.33 -6.02
CA LEU A 12 8.05 -11.58 -4.77
C LEU A 12 7.11 -10.39 -4.73
N LYS A 13 7.01 -9.66 -5.83
CA LYS A 13 6.08 -8.52 -5.93
C LYS A 13 4.63 -8.97 -5.80
N ALA A 14 4.26 -10.05 -6.47
CA ALA A 14 2.91 -10.61 -6.41
C ALA A 14 2.60 -11.12 -5.00
N ALA A 15 3.55 -11.80 -4.37
CA ALA A 15 3.39 -12.32 -3.01
C ALA A 15 3.27 -11.17 -2.00
N PHE A 16 4.08 -10.12 -2.14
CA PHE A 16 3.97 -8.94 -1.29
C PHE A 16 2.58 -8.30 -1.42
N ALA A 17 2.10 -8.11 -2.65
CA ALA A 17 0.77 -7.53 -2.89
C ALA A 17 -0.33 -8.40 -2.26
N GLY A 18 -0.25 -9.72 -2.45
CA GLY A 18 -1.23 -10.66 -1.89
C GLY A 18 -1.26 -10.67 -0.37
N GLU A 19 -0.09 -10.73 0.27
CA GLU A 19 0.01 -10.73 1.73
C GLU A 19 -0.47 -9.40 2.32
N SER A 20 -0.15 -8.28 1.67
CA SER A 20 -0.59 -6.96 2.10
C SER A 20 -2.11 -6.83 2.01
N GLN A 21 -2.71 -7.32 0.93
CA GLN A 21 -4.16 -7.35 0.76
C GLN A 21 -4.82 -8.24 1.82
N ALA A 22 -4.27 -9.43 2.04
CA ALA A 22 -4.79 -10.37 3.04
C ALA A 22 -4.79 -9.75 4.44
N ASN A 23 -3.71 -9.03 4.81
CA ASN A 23 -3.62 -8.33 6.08
C ASN A 23 -4.82 -7.40 6.29
N ARG A 24 -5.11 -6.53 5.33
CA ARG A 24 -6.22 -5.58 5.44
C ARG A 24 -7.59 -6.24 5.39
N ARG A 25 -7.75 -7.25 4.56
CA ARG A 25 -9.00 -8.02 4.48
C ARG A 25 -9.31 -8.68 5.83
N TYR A 26 -8.32 -9.31 6.45
CA TYR A 26 -8.53 -9.98 7.73
C TYR A 26 -8.82 -9.01 8.87
N LEU A 27 -8.17 -7.84 8.88
CA LEU A 27 -8.50 -6.81 9.87
C LEU A 27 -9.93 -6.30 9.71
N TYR A 28 -10.37 -6.13 8.47
CA TYR A 28 -11.76 -5.76 8.19
C TYR A 28 -12.73 -6.86 8.62
N PHE A 29 -12.39 -8.11 8.31
CA PHE A 29 -13.22 -9.26 8.71
C PHE A 29 -13.31 -9.38 10.23
N ALA A 30 -12.21 -9.07 10.94
CA ALA A 30 -12.21 -9.07 12.40
C ALA A 30 -13.20 -8.04 12.96
N GLN A 31 -13.25 -6.83 12.38
CA GLN A 31 -14.20 -5.81 12.79
C GLN A 31 -15.65 -6.30 12.62
N LYS A 32 -15.94 -6.93 11.50
CA LYS A 32 -17.28 -7.46 11.24
C LYS A 32 -17.64 -8.59 12.21
N ALA A 33 -16.69 -9.46 12.50
CA ALA A 33 -16.90 -10.55 13.47
C ALA A 33 -17.20 -10.00 14.87
N ASP A 34 -16.49 -8.95 15.29
CA ASP A 34 -16.73 -8.31 16.58
C ASP A 34 -18.15 -7.71 16.65
N VAL A 35 -18.58 -7.03 15.59
CA VAL A 35 -19.93 -6.43 15.52
C VAL A 35 -21.00 -7.52 15.64
N GLU A 36 -20.75 -8.69 15.03
CA GLU A 36 -21.68 -9.82 15.09
C GLU A 36 -21.60 -10.61 16.41
N GLY A 37 -20.64 -10.29 17.28
CA GLY A 37 -20.45 -10.97 18.56
C GLY A 37 -19.56 -12.20 18.51
N TYR A 38 -18.87 -12.45 17.38
CA TYR A 38 -17.95 -13.59 17.24
C TYR A 38 -16.51 -13.16 17.59
N ASN A 39 -16.29 -12.82 18.85
CA ASN A 39 -15.01 -12.27 19.30
C ASN A 39 -13.85 -13.25 19.15
N ASP A 40 -14.10 -14.55 19.34
CA ASP A 40 -13.06 -15.57 19.16
C ASP A 40 -12.61 -15.65 17.70
N VAL A 41 -13.56 -15.55 16.77
CA VAL A 41 -13.26 -15.53 15.32
C VAL A 41 -12.49 -14.27 14.98
N ALA A 42 -12.90 -13.12 15.54
CA ALA A 42 -12.17 -11.85 15.34
C ALA A 42 -10.70 -11.97 15.77
N ALA A 43 -10.45 -12.63 16.89
CA ALA A 43 -9.10 -12.85 17.39
C ALA A 43 -8.26 -13.69 16.41
N VAL A 44 -8.86 -14.72 15.79
CA VAL A 44 -8.18 -15.54 14.79
C VAL A 44 -7.80 -14.70 13.57
N PHE A 45 -8.73 -13.86 13.08
CA PHE A 45 -8.44 -12.97 11.97
C PHE A 45 -7.29 -12.00 12.30
N ARG A 46 -7.31 -11.38 13.47
CA ARG A 46 -6.26 -10.43 13.87
C ARG A 46 -4.90 -11.10 13.99
N SER A 47 -4.86 -12.27 14.62
CA SER A 47 -3.60 -13.02 14.77
C SER A 47 -3.03 -13.41 13.40
N THR A 48 -3.88 -13.86 12.49
CA THR A 48 -3.45 -14.21 11.13
C THR A 48 -2.94 -12.96 10.38
N ALA A 49 -3.61 -11.82 10.54
CA ALA A 49 -3.18 -10.56 9.92
C ALA A 49 -1.77 -10.15 10.38
N GLU A 50 -1.44 -10.36 11.66
CA GLU A 50 -0.08 -10.08 12.17
C GLU A 50 0.96 -10.95 11.45
N GLY A 51 0.64 -12.22 11.21
CA GLY A 51 1.52 -13.12 10.45
C GLY A 51 1.75 -12.61 9.03
N GLU A 52 0.68 -12.12 8.38
CA GLU A 52 0.78 -11.56 7.03
C GLU A 52 1.68 -10.34 6.96
N THR A 53 1.75 -9.53 8.04
CA THR A 53 2.67 -8.40 8.14
C THR A 53 4.13 -8.89 8.05
N GLY A 54 4.46 -9.93 8.80
CA GLY A 54 5.82 -10.51 8.79
C GLY A 54 6.18 -11.06 7.42
N HIS A 55 5.25 -11.75 6.77
CA HIS A 55 5.45 -12.28 5.42
C HIS A 55 5.70 -11.16 4.42
N ALA A 56 4.89 -10.11 4.46
CA ALA A 56 5.04 -8.96 3.55
C ALA A 56 6.38 -8.27 3.74
N HIS A 57 6.82 -8.06 4.98
CA HIS A 57 8.13 -7.48 5.27
C HIS A 57 9.26 -8.36 4.76
N GLY A 58 9.14 -9.69 4.90
CA GLY A 58 10.13 -10.61 4.39
C GLY A 58 10.30 -10.50 2.87
N HIS A 59 9.19 -10.38 2.15
CA HIS A 59 9.23 -10.18 0.69
C HIS A 59 9.90 -8.86 0.34
N LEU A 60 9.61 -7.78 1.08
CA LEU A 60 10.22 -6.47 0.85
C LEU A 60 11.72 -6.48 1.09
N GLU A 61 12.19 -7.21 2.10
CA GLU A 61 13.64 -7.33 2.36
C GLU A 61 14.38 -7.88 1.14
N TYR A 62 13.82 -8.93 0.52
CA TYR A 62 14.41 -9.46 -0.71
C TYR A 62 14.30 -8.46 -1.87
N LEU A 63 13.22 -7.68 -1.93
CA LEU A 63 13.00 -6.71 -3.00
C LEU A 63 13.87 -5.46 -2.88
N GLU A 64 14.55 -5.23 -1.75
CA GLU A 64 15.43 -4.07 -1.59
C GLU A 64 16.49 -4.01 -2.70
N GLU A 65 16.99 -5.16 -3.15
CA GLU A 65 18.03 -5.16 -4.19
C GLU A 65 17.52 -4.72 -5.56
N VAL A 66 16.21 -4.73 -5.80
CA VAL A 66 15.62 -4.30 -7.09
C VAL A 66 14.81 -3.02 -6.99
N GLY A 67 14.39 -2.64 -5.78
CA GLY A 67 13.67 -1.39 -5.53
C GLY A 67 12.24 -1.58 -5.06
N ASP A 68 11.59 -0.45 -4.82
CA ASP A 68 10.22 -0.37 -4.36
C ASP A 68 9.26 -0.99 -5.40
N PRO A 69 8.45 -1.99 -5.00
CA PRO A 69 7.52 -2.62 -5.94
C PRO A 69 6.50 -1.64 -6.55
N ALA A 70 6.20 -0.54 -5.88
CA ALA A 70 5.21 0.43 -6.36
C ALA A 70 5.81 1.46 -7.32
N THR A 71 7.05 1.89 -7.11
CA THR A 71 7.65 3.01 -7.85
C THR A 71 8.92 2.63 -8.62
N GLY A 72 9.53 1.52 -8.27
CA GLY A 72 10.82 1.11 -8.84
C GLY A 72 12.02 1.85 -8.27
N LEU A 73 11.80 2.80 -7.35
CA LEU A 73 12.88 3.58 -6.75
C LEU A 73 13.63 2.78 -5.69
N PRO A 74 14.89 3.13 -5.41
CA PRO A 74 15.65 2.47 -4.34
C PRO A 74 14.94 2.57 -2.99
N ILE A 75 15.01 1.51 -2.20
CA ILE A 75 14.49 1.46 -0.83
C ILE A 75 15.51 0.80 0.09
N GLY A 76 15.31 0.99 1.39
CA GLY A 76 16.17 0.43 2.44
C GLY A 76 16.62 1.53 3.38
N ALA A 77 17.33 2.54 2.86
CA ALA A 77 17.73 3.70 3.66
C ALA A 77 16.57 4.68 3.81
N THR A 78 16.51 5.38 4.95
CA THR A 78 15.39 6.27 5.25
C THR A 78 15.16 7.35 4.19
N SER A 79 16.23 7.98 3.69
CA SER A 79 16.08 9.00 2.65
C SER A 79 15.50 8.43 1.36
N ASP A 80 15.93 7.24 0.97
CA ASP A 80 15.40 6.53 -0.19
C ASP A 80 13.94 6.14 0.03
N ASN A 81 13.63 5.62 1.21
CA ASN A 81 12.26 5.24 1.56
C ASN A 81 11.31 6.43 1.48
N LEU A 82 11.75 7.60 1.96
CA LEU A 82 10.94 8.83 1.87
C LEU A 82 10.72 9.25 0.42
N LYS A 83 11.75 9.16 -0.41
CA LYS A 83 11.62 9.49 -1.85
C LYS A 83 10.65 8.54 -2.54
N ALA A 84 10.72 7.25 -2.24
CA ALA A 84 9.79 6.27 -2.79
C ALA A 84 8.36 6.53 -2.33
N ALA A 85 8.16 6.87 -1.06
CA ALA A 85 6.85 7.20 -0.53
C ALA A 85 6.26 8.44 -1.20
N ILE A 86 7.07 9.50 -1.37
CA ILE A 86 6.66 10.73 -2.05
C ILE A 86 6.22 10.42 -3.48
N ALA A 87 7.00 9.61 -4.20
CA ALA A 87 6.68 9.25 -5.58
C ALA A 87 5.36 8.47 -5.66
N GLY A 88 5.14 7.53 -4.74
CA GLY A 88 3.90 6.75 -4.70
C GLY A 88 2.69 7.63 -4.42
N GLU A 89 2.76 8.46 -3.39
CA GLU A 89 1.67 9.37 -3.04
C GLU A 89 1.39 10.37 -4.17
N THR A 90 2.44 10.88 -4.81
CA THR A 90 2.30 11.83 -5.93
C THR A 90 1.56 11.18 -7.10
N HIS A 91 1.92 9.96 -7.46
CA HIS A 91 1.20 9.22 -8.50
C HIS A 91 -0.27 9.03 -8.12
N GLU A 92 -0.54 8.70 -6.87
CA GLU A 92 -1.91 8.47 -6.39
C GLU A 92 -2.77 9.73 -6.49
N TYR A 93 -2.25 10.90 -6.12
CA TYR A 93 -3.09 12.12 -6.11
C TYR A 93 -3.10 12.87 -7.45
N THR A 94 -2.09 12.69 -8.31
CA THR A 94 -2.05 13.39 -9.60
C THR A 94 -2.65 12.57 -10.74
N ASP A 95 -2.57 11.25 -10.66
CA ASP A 95 -2.94 10.38 -11.77
C ASP A 95 -3.95 9.30 -11.38
N MET A 96 -3.60 8.44 -10.42
CA MET A 96 -4.40 7.25 -10.11
C MET A 96 -5.82 7.60 -9.65
N TYR A 97 -5.95 8.32 -8.53
CA TYR A 97 -7.27 8.64 -8.00
C TYR A 97 -8.07 9.62 -8.87
N PRO A 98 -7.47 10.68 -9.44
CA PRO A 98 -8.21 11.52 -10.38
C PRO A 98 -8.74 10.75 -11.58
N GLY A 99 -7.95 9.82 -12.14
CA GLY A 99 -8.37 8.96 -13.24
C GLY A 99 -9.50 8.02 -12.84
N MET A 100 -9.39 7.39 -11.68
CA MET A 100 -10.43 6.51 -11.15
C MET A 100 -11.73 7.26 -10.87
N ALA A 101 -11.64 8.48 -10.33
CA ALA A 101 -12.81 9.31 -10.07
C ALA A 101 -13.53 9.67 -11.37
N LYS A 102 -12.78 10.01 -12.41
CA LYS A 102 -13.32 10.31 -13.72
C LYS A 102 -14.09 9.12 -14.30
N THR A 103 -13.49 7.94 -14.23
CA THR A 103 -14.13 6.70 -14.70
C THR A 103 -15.39 6.40 -13.91
N ALA A 104 -15.32 6.49 -12.58
CA ALA A 104 -16.48 6.23 -11.72
C ALA A 104 -17.64 7.17 -12.07
N ARG A 105 -17.36 8.45 -12.31
CA ARG A 105 -18.38 9.44 -12.67
C ARG A 105 -19.00 9.13 -14.02
N ALA A 106 -18.17 8.75 -14.99
CA ALA A 106 -18.65 8.37 -16.32
C ALA A 106 -19.53 7.13 -16.29
N GLU A 107 -19.25 6.20 -15.36
CA GLU A 107 -20.03 4.98 -15.20
C GLU A 107 -21.26 5.14 -14.30
N GLY A 108 -21.48 6.33 -13.75
CA GLY A 108 -22.65 6.61 -12.93
C GLY A 108 -22.46 6.35 -11.43
N PHE A 109 -21.23 6.12 -10.97
CA PHE A 109 -20.92 5.88 -9.57
C PHE A 109 -20.45 7.17 -8.88
N ALA A 110 -21.36 8.13 -8.76
CA ALA A 110 -21.04 9.47 -8.25
C ALA A 110 -20.46 9.45 -6.83
N GLU A 111 -21.03 8.62 -5.95
CA GLU A 111 -20.55 8.53 -4.57
C GLU A 111 -19.13 7.96 -4.48
N ILE A 112 -18.83 6.95 -5.29
CA ILE A 112 -17.50 6.37 -5.36
C ILE A 112 -16.50 7.38 -5.95
N ALA A 113 -16.94 8.16 -6.95
CA ALA A 113 -16.10 9.22 -7.52
C ALA A 113 -15.72 10.26 -6.46
N ASP A 114 -16.68 10.67 -5.63
CA ASP A 114 -16.43 11.60 -4.51
C ASP A 114 -15.44 11.01 -3.51
N TRP A 115 -15.56 9.70 -3.23
CA TRP A 115 -14.62 8.99 -2.38
C TRP A 115 -13.19 9.05 -2.95
N PHE A 116 -13.02 8.74 -4.23
CA PHE A 116 -11.70 8.80 -4.87
C PHE A 116 -11.12 10.23 -4.85
N GLU A 117 -11.95 11.25 -5.07
CA GLU A 117 -11.50 12.65 -5.01
C GLU A 117 -11.06 13.03 -3.60
N THR A 118 -11.76 12.54 -2.58
CA THR A 118 -11.38 12.74 -1.18
C THR A 118 -10.03 12.09 -0.89
N LEU A 119 -9.81 10.87 -1.39
CA LEU A 119 -8.54 10.17 -1.21
C LEU A 119 -7.40 10.90 -1.93
N ALA A 120 -7.64 11.45 -3.11
CA ALA A 120 -6.61 12.23 -3.81
C ALA A 120 -6.10 13.39 -2.94
N LYS A 121 -7.00 14.07 -2.24
CA LYS A 121 -6.61 15.15 -1.30
C LYS A 121 -5.80 14.62 -0.12
N ALA A 122 -6.20 13.47 0.43
CA ALA A 122 -5.48 12.83 1.53
C ALA A 122 -4.06 12.45 1.11
N GLU A 123 -3.93 11.85 -0.08
CA GLU A 123 -2.62 11.41 -0.58
C GLU A 123 -1.70 12.59 -0.85
N ARG A 124 -2.25 13.73 -1.29
CA ARG A 124 -1.48 14.96 -1.45
C ARG A 124 -0.93 15.45 -0.10
N SER A 125 -1.75 15.39 0.94
CA SER A 125 -1.32 15.72 2.31
C SER A 125 -0.20 14.80 2.76
N HIS A 126 -0.31 13.49 2.47
CA HIS A 126 0.74 12.52 2.80
C HIS A 126 2.05 12.85 2.08
N ALA A 127 1.98 13.14 0.78
CA ALA A 127 3.17 13.50 0.02
C ALA A 127 3.86 14.73 0.62
N ASN A 128 3.10 15.74 1.01
CA ASN A 128 3.65 16.96 1.61
C ASN A 128 4.31 16.67 2.96
N ARG A 129 3.72 15.80 3.78
CA ARG A 129 4.30 15.41 5.08
C ARG A 129 5.61 14.63 4.88
N PHE A 130 5.66 13.71 3.93
CA PHE A 130 6.88 12.99 3.63
C PHE A 130 7.97 13.92 3.07
N GLN A 131 7.59 14.87 2.22
CA GLN A 131 8.55 15.84 1.69
C GLN A 131 9.16 16.67 2.81
N LYS A 132 8.34 17.12 3.76
CA LYS A 132 8.82 17.87 4.90
C LYS A 132 9.79 17.05 5.76
N ALA A 133 9.48 15.79 5.97
CA ALA A 133 10.37 14.88 6.69
C ALA A 133 11.70 14.70 5.95
N LEU A 134 11.67 14.56 4.64
CA LEU A 134 12.87 14.45 3.82
C LEU A 134 13.73 15.72 3.91
N ASP A 135 13.09 16.89 3.85
CA ASP A 135 13.78 18.19 3.92
C ASP A 135 14.49 18.38 5.25
N GLN A 136 13.97 17.79 6.32
CA GLN A 136 14.54 17.88 7.67
C GLN A 136 15.58 16.78 7.96
N LEU A 137 15.74 15.84 7.07
CA LEU A 137 16.67 14.75 7.24
C LEU A 137 18.08 15.20 6.88
N ASN A 138 19.02 14.98 7.78
CA ASN A 138 20.43 15.38 7.59
C ASN A 138 21.30 14.19 7.22
#